data_c27e500379372ad6833957dc50a1fdb3
#
_entry.id   c27e500379372ad6833957dc50a1fdb3
#
_cell.length_a   1.000
_cell.length_b   1.000
_cell.length_c   1.000
_cell.angle_alpha   90.00
_cell.angle_beta   90.00
_cell.angle_gamma   90.00
#
_symmetry.space_group_name_H-M   'P 1'
#
loop_
_entity.id
_entity.type
_entity.pdbx_description
1 polymer ?
#
loop_
_entity_poly.entity_id
_entity_poly.type
_entity_poly.pdbx_seq_one_letter_code
_entity_poly.pdbx_strand_id
1 'polypeptide(L)'
;GQDDIFVAKLDSSGNWLWTKQAGGTNYDGGYSIAIDSYGNSYVTGYFRGTASFGSTTLTSSGESDIFVAKLDSSGNWLWAKKAGGTDYDYGYGIAIDSSGNSYVTGYFQGIASFGPYYKTTSGGSDIFVTKLDGDGNWLWAKKAGGAYYDYGYSIATDSSGNCYVTGYFKETASFGDINLTSSESYDIFVAKLDSSGNWLWTKQAGGTNYDGGYSIAIDSYGNSYVTGYFRGTASFGST
;
A
#
# COMPACT_ATOMS: atom_id res chain seq x y z
N GLY A 1 -3.10 -3.33 -23.68
CA GLY A 1 -2.16 -2.21 -23.46
C GLY A 1 -0.71 -2.57 -23.67
N GLN A 2 0.18 -1.75 -23.10
CA GLN A 2 1.61 -2.11 -23.05
C GLN A 2 1.82 -3.17 -21.96
N ASP A 3 1.50 -2.83 -20.70
CA ASP A 3 1.39 -3.78 -19.61
C ASP A 3 -0.03 -3.75 -19.08
N ASP A 4 -0.56 -4.90 -18.68
CA ASP A 4 -1.91 -5.01 -18.12
C ASP A 4 -1.89 -5.77 -16.79
N ILE A 5 -2.85 -5.48 -15.92
CA ILE A 5 -3.05 -6.16 -14.65
C ILE A 5 -3.64 -7.54 -14.92
N PHE A 6 -3.13 -8.56 -14.26
CA PHE A 6 -3.80 -9.84 -14.18
C PHE A 6 -4.08 -10.24 -12.74
N VAL A 7 -5.16 -10.98 -12.52
CA VAL A 7 -5.46 -11.68 -11.28
C VAL A 7 -5.81 -13.12 -11.64
N ALA A 8 -5.20 -14.07 -10.95
CA ALA A 8 -5.40 -15.48 -11.24
C ALA A 8 -5.57 -16.30 -9.96
N LYS A 9 -6.35 -17.36 -10.04
CA LYS A 9 -6.57 -18.33 -8.97
C LYS A 9 -6.19 -19.72 -9.43
N LEU A 10 -5.47 -20.42 -8.57
CA LEU A 10 -5.12 -21.83 -8.73
C LEU A 10 -5.79 -22.62 -7.59
N ASP A 11 -6.04 -23.90 -7.83
CA ASP A 11 -6.42 -24.84 -6.78
C ASP A 11 -5.17 -25.28 -5.97
N SER A 12 -5.39 -26.09 -4.91
CA SER A 12 -4.31 -26.62 -4.06
C SER A 12 -3.36 -27.60 -4.80
N SER A 13 -3.73 -28.06 -5.98
CA SER A 13 -2.93 -28.95 -6.85
C SER A 13 -2.18 -28.17 -7.93
N GLY A 14 -2.31 -26.84 -7.98
CA GLY A 14 -1.65 -25.96 -8.95
C GLY A 14 -2.38 -25.83 -10.29
N ASN A 15 -3.63 -26.27 -10.41
CA ASN A 15 -4.41 -26.10 -11.63
C ASN A 15 -5.04 -24.70 -11.65
N TRP A 16 -4.99 -24.04 -12.80
CA TRP A 16 -5.63 -22.74 -13.02
C TRP A 16 -7.15 -22.88 -12.96
N LEU A 17 -7.79 -22.16 -12.04
CA LEU A 17 -9.25 -22.10 -11.91
C LEU A 17 -9.84 -20.96 -12.74
N TRP A 18 -9.23 -19.80 -12.67
CA TRP A 18 -9.60 -18.64 -13.47
C TRP A 18 -8.46 -17.61 -13.55
N THR A 19 -8.51 -16.80 -14.61
CA THR A 19 -7.64 -15.64 -14.80
C THR A 19 -8.52 -14.47 -15.24
N LYS A 20 -8.26 -13.28 -14.69
CA LYS A 20 -8.93 -12.02 -15.05
C LYS A 20 -7.89 -10.99 -15.41
N GLN A 21 -8.22 -10.15 -16.36
CA GLN A 21 -7.44 -9.01 -16.81
C GLN A 21 -8.15 -7.72 -16.41
N ALA A 22 -7.38 -6.68 -16.11
CA ALA A 22 -7.80 -5.30 -16.04
C ALA A 22 -6.73 -4.42 -16.69
N GLY A 23 -7.09 -3.25 -17.15
CA GLY A 23 -6.15 -2.33 -17.78
C GLY A 23 -6.74 -1.59 -18.95
N GLY A 24 -5.88 -0.90 -19.70
CA GLY A 24 -6.23 -0.05 -20.82
C GLY A 24 -5.20 -0.07 -21.94
N THR A 25 -4.90 1.08 -22.52
CA THR A 25 -3.94 1.20 -23.63
C THR A 25 -2.53 1.52 -23.18
N ASN A 26 -2.36 1.88 -21.92
CA ASN A 26 -1.08 2.30 -21.33
C ASN A 26 -0.50 1.21 -20.42
N TYR A 27 0.45 1.63 -19.55
CA TYR A 27 1.04 0.76 -18.53
C TYR A 27 0.14 0.70 -17.31
N ASP A 28 -0.28 -0.49 -16.95
CA ASP A 28 -1.10 -0.80 -15.78
C ASP A 28 -0.46 -1.98 -15.04
N GLY A 29 -0.34 -1.93 -13.71
CA GLY A 29 0.36 -2.97 -12.95
C GLY A 29 -0.30 -3.28 -11.61
N GLY A 30 -0.51 -4.56 -11.34
CA GLY A 30 -0.92 -5.07 -10.03
C GLY A 30 0.31 -5.42 -9.19
N TYR A 31 0.38 -4.93 -7.96
CA TYR A 31 1.54 -5.14 -7.09
C TYR A 31 1.25 -6.04 -5.89
N SER A 32 0.04 -6.00 -5.36
CA SER A 32 -0.29 -6.76 -4.15
C SER A 32 -1.72 -7.26 -4.17
N ILE A 33 -1.93 -8.42 -3.56
CA ILE A 33 -3.22 -9.08 -3.44
C ILE A 33 -3.42 -9.59 -2.02
N ALA A 34 -4.64 -9.47 -1.50
CA ALA A 34 -5.08 -10.05 -0.24
C ALA A 34 -6.43 -10.74 -0.43
N ILE A 35 -6.71 -11.73 0.43
CA ILE A 35 -7.92 -12.57 0.33
C ILE A 35 -8.69 -12.48 1.65
N ASP A 36 -10.01 -12.27 1.57
CA ASP A 36 -10.88 -12.34 2.74
C ASP A 36 -11.32 -13.78 3.05
N SER A 37 -12.00 -13.98 4.19
CA SER A 37 -12.48 -15.30 4.62
C SER A 37 -13.55 -15.92 3.70
N TYR A 38 -14.15 -15.14 2.80
CA TYR A 38 -15.11 -15.61 1.79
C TYR A 38 -14.44 -15.97 0.46
N GLY A 39 -13.11 -15.81 0.38
CA GLY A 39 -12.32 -16.07 -0.83
C GLY A 39 -12.40 -14.95 -1.87
N ASN A 40 -12.92 -13.76 -1.50
CA ASN A 40 -12.83 -12.60 -2.36
C ASN A 40 -11.39 -12.07 -2.38
N SER A 41 -10.95 -11.60 -3.55
CA SER A 41 -9.63 -11.04 -3.76
C SER A 41 -9.68 -9.53 -3.78
N TYR A 42 -8.73 -8.89 -3.10
CA TYR A 42 -8.53 -7.44 -3.12
C TYR A 42 -7.14 -7.16 -3.68
N VAL A 43 -7.07 -6.29 -4.66
CA VAL A 43 -5.85 -6.02 -5.44
C VAL A 43 -5.57 -4.53 -5.47
N THR A 44 -4.30 -4.17 -5.37
CA THR A 44 -3.84 -2.79 -5.55
C THR A 44 -2.64 -2.72 -6.49
N GLY A 45 -2.42 -1.55 -7.04
CA GLY A 45 -1.33 -1.24 -7.94
C GLY A 45 -1.47 0.16 -8.50
N TYR A 46 -1.13 0.33 -9.76
CA TYR A 46 -1.27 1.59 -10.50
C TYR A 46 -1.91 1.36 -11.88
N PHE A 47 -2.48 2.42 -12.42
CA PHE A 47 -2.95 2.47 -13.80
C PHE A 47 -2.73 3.86 -14.41
N ARG A 48 -2.58 3.91 -15.73
CA ARG A 48 -2.34 5.15 -16.48
C ARG A 48 -3.40 5.33 -17.57
N GLY A 49 -3.92 6.57 -17.68
CA GLY A 49 -4.98 6.88 -18.62
C GLY A 49 -6.29 6.21 -18.22
N THR A 50 -6.92 5.48 -19.14
CA THR A 50 -8.20 4.80 -18.88
C THR A 50 -8.02 3.29 -18.80
N ALA A 51 -8.42 2.70 -17.66
CA ALA A 51 -8.34 1.26 -17.38
C ALA A 51 -9.72 0.70 -17.04
N SER A 52 -10.01 -0.51 -17.53
CA SER A 52 -11.28 -1.23 -17.31
C SER A 52 -11.06 -2.40 -16.34
N PHE A 53 -11.91 -2.47 -15.32
CA PHE A 53 -12.00 -3.53 -14.31
C PHE A 53 -13.39 -4.16 -14.45
N GLY A 54 -13.54 -5.10 -15.39
CA GLY A 54 -14.85 -5.61 -15.78
C GLY A 54 -15.74 -4.52 -16.35
N SER A 55 -16.88 -4.26 -15.70
CA SER A 55 -17.81 -3.17 -16.10
C SER A 55 -17.44 -1.79 -15.54
N THR A 56 -16.49 -1.72 -14.60
CA THR A 56 -16.05 -0.45 -13.99
C THR A 56 -14.88 0.11 -14.81
N THR A 57 -14.99 1.36 -15.24
CA THR A 57 -13.91 2.08 -15.92
C THR A 57 -13.39 3.19 -15.02
N LEU A 58 -12.06 3.26 -14.84
CA LEU A 58 -11.36 4.31 -14.13
C LEU A 58 -10.55 5.14 -15.13
N THR A 59 -10.42 6.43 -14.87
CA THR A 59 -9.52 7.31 -15.64
C THR A 59 -8.58 7.99 -14.67
N SER A 60 -7.26 7.92 -14.91
CA SER A 60 -6.26 8.57 -14.08
C SER A 60 -6.40 10.09 -14.17
N SER A 61 -6.02 10.77 -13.10
CA SER A 61 -6.07 12.23 -13.00
C SER A 61 -4.85 12.91 -13.63
N GLY A 62 -3.82 12.12 -13.91
CA GLY A 62 -2.55 12.61 -14.44
C GLY A 62 -1.70 11.45 -14.98
N GLU A 63 -0.49 11.31 -14.48
CA GLU A 63 0.44 10.27 -14.93
C GLU A 63 -0.06 8.87 -14.53
N SER A 64 0.16 8.43 -13.34
CA SER A 64 -0.30 7.12 -12.84
C SER A 64 -1.04 7.27 -11.54
N ASP A 65 -2.25 6.72 -11.45
CA ASP A 65 -3.06 6.72 -10.23
C ASP A 65 -3.10 5.31 -9.61
N ILE A 66 -3.30 5.26 -8.30
CA ILE A 66 -3.55 4.05 -7.53
C ILE A 66 -4.91 3.47 -7.90
N PHE A 67 -5.00 2.16 -8.03
CA PHE A 67 -6.29 1.49 -7.98
C PHE A 67 -6.39 0.57 -6.76
N VAL A 68 -7.61 0.39 -6.26
CA VAL A 68 -7.99 -0.66 -5.33
C VAL A 68 -9.22 -1.34 -5.91
N ALA A 69 -9.17 -2.66 -6.08
CA ALA A 69 -10.26 -3.40 -6.70
C ALA A 69 -10.55 -4.70 -5.97
N LYS A 70 -11.82 -5.13 -6.02
CA LYS A 70 -12.31 -6.37 -5.41
C LYS A 70 -12.91 -7.28 -6.45
N LEU A 71 -12.57 -8.58 -6.37
CA LEU A 71 -13.19 -9.65 -7.12
C LEU A 71 -13.87 -10.63 -6.13
N ASP A 72 -14.95 -11.26 -6.57
CA ASP A 72 -15.53 -12.37 -5.84
C ASP A 72 -14.67 -13.64 -5.97
N SER A 73 -15.02 -14.70 -5.22
CA SER A 73 -14.31 -15.98 -5.25
C SER A 73 -14.31 -16.69 -6.61
N SER A 74 -15.18 -16.28 -7.53
CA SER A 74 -15.29 -16.77 -8.92
C SER A 74 -14.53 -15.89 -9.91
N GLY A 75 -13.90 -14.81 -9.44
CA GLY A 75 -13.13 -13.87 -10.25
C GLY A 75 -13.98 -12.81 -10.95
N ASN A 76 -15.21 -12.56 -10.54
CA ASN A 76 -15.98 -11.45 -11.09
C ASN A 76 -15.59 -10.15 -10.37
N TRP A 77 -15.31 -9.09 -11.13
CA TRP A 77 -15.04 -7.77 -10.57
C TRP A 77 -16.31 -7.24 -9.89
N LEU A 78 -16.20 -6.92 -8.60
CA LEU A 78 -17.30 -6.35 -7.82
C LEU A 78 -17.24 -4.83 -7.81
N TRP A 79 -16.07 -4.27 -7.61
CA TRP A 79 -15.82 -2.84 -7.67
C TRP A 79 -14.34 -2.53 -7.93
N ALA A 80 -14.08 -1.32 -8.44
CA ALA A 80 -12.76 -0.72 -8.50
C ALA A 80 -12.85 0.76 -8.11
N LYS A 81 -11.88 1.24 -7.34
CA LYS A 81 -11.75 2.61 -6.87
C LYS A 81 -10.39 3.16 -7.24
N LYS A 82 -10.29 4.46 -7.51
CA LYS A 82 -9.02 5.14 -7.76
C LYS A 82 -8.67 6.08 -6.62
N ALA A 83 -7.39 6.28 -6.41
CA ALA A 83 -6.82 7.36 -5.62
C ALA A 83 -5.61 7.93 -6.36
N GLY A 84 -5.31 9.20 -6.14
CA GLY A 84 -4.18 9.85 -6.77
C GLY A 84 -4.47 11.29 -7.17
N GLY A 85 -3.54 11.88 -7.90
CA GLY A 85 -3.54 13.25 -8.35
C GLY A 85 -3.00 13.42 -9.77
N THR A 86 -2.25 14.51 -10.01
CA THR A 86 -1.71 14.81 -11.34
C THR A 86 -0.38 14.14 -11.63
N ASP A 87 0.27 13.61 -10.61
CA ASP A 87 1.62 13.07 -10.68
C ASP A 87 1.61 11.51 -10.60
N TYR A 88 2.69 10.92 -10.09
CA TYR A 88 2.82 9.47 -9.97
C TYR A 88 2.38 9.01 -8.59
N ASP A 89 1.37 8.14 -8.54
CA ASP A 89 0.78 7.58 -7.34
C ASP A 89 0.69 6.06 -7.46
N TYR A 90 1.27 5.31 -6.50
CA TYR A 90 1.40 3.86 -6.59
C TYR A 90 0.97 3.16 -5.30
N GLY A 91 0.08 2.16 -5.42
CA GLY A 91 -0.29 1.26 -4.33
C GLY A 91 0.60 0.01 -4.32
N TYR A 92 1.42 -0.17 -3.29
CA TYR A 92 2.37 -1.29 -3.22
C TYR A 92 1.90 -2.45 -2.35
N GLY A 93 1.19 -2.18 -1.27
CA GLY A 93 0.76 -3.19 -0.32
C GLY A 93 -0.73 -3.10 -0.01
N ILE A 94 -1.38 -4.25 0.13
CA ILE A 94 -2.77 -4.35 0.58
C ILE A 94 -2.92 -5.47 1.61
N ALA A 95 -3.71 -5.21 2.66
CA ALA A 95 -4.10 -6.19 3.67
C ALA A 95 -5.58 -6.06 3.98
N ILE A 96 -6.19 -7.13 4.51
CA ILE A 96 -7.63 -7.20 4.83
C ILE A 96 -7.78 -7.54 6.30
N ASP A 97 -8.65 -6.81 7.03
CA ASP A 97 -9.02 -7.17 8.38
C ASP A 97 -10.15 -8.22 8.41
N SER A 98 -10.43 -8.76 9.59
CA SER A 98 -11.48 -9.77 9.78
C SER A 98 -12.89 -9.29 9.47
N SER A 99 -13.10 -7.98 9.37
CA SER A 99 -14.38 -7.34 8.98
C SER A 99 -14.49 -7.12 7.47
N GLY A 100 -13.47 -7.50 6.69
CA GLY A 100 -13.43 -7.31 5.24
C GLY A 100 -13.06 -5.89 4.80
N ASN A 101 -12.51 -5.06 5.69
CA ASN A 101 -11.98 -3.77 5.29
C ASN A 101 -10.59 -3.96 4.69
N SER A 102 -10.28 -3.19 3.65
CA SER A 102 -8.96 -3.18 3.00
C SER A 102 -8.12 -2.01 3.49
N TYR A 103 -6.84 -2.30 3.75
CA TYR A 103 -5.81 -1.32 4.10
C TYR A 103 -4.76 -1.31 3.00
N VAL A 104 -4.44 -0.14 2.49
CA VAL A 104 -3.52 0.02 1.36
C VAL A 104 -2.42 1.00 1.72
N THR A 105 -1.21 0.70 1.31
CA THR A 105 -0.04 1.58 1.43
C THR A 105 0.70 1.70 0.12
N GLY A 106 1.47 2.75 -0.02
CA GLY A 106 2.31 3.05 -1.17
C GLY A 106 2.92 4.43 -1.04
N TYR A 107 3.05 5.12 -2.15
CA TYR A 107 3.44 6.53 -2.17
C TYR A 107 2.55 7.35 -3.11
N PHE A 108 2.55 8.65 -2.90
CA PHE A 108 1.91 9.63 -3.78
C PHE A 108 2.80 10.86 -3.96
N GLN A 109 2.58 11.62 -5.04
CA GLN A 109 3.27 12.86 -5.35
C GLN A 109 2.30 14.03 -5.45
N GLY A 110 2.74 15.22 -5.06
CA GLY A 110 1.94 16.44 -5.15
C GLY A 110 0.69 16.38 -4.28
N ILE A 111 -0.49 16.58 -4.89
CA ILE A 111 -1.78 16.53 -4.21
C ILE A 111 -2.54 15.32 -4.71
N ALA A 112 -2.85 14.37 -3.82
CA ALA A 112 -3.63 13.17 -4.12
C ALA A 112 -4.97 13.15 -3.36
N SER A 113 -6.01 12.61 -4.02
CA SER A 113 -7.31 12.35 -3.42
C SER A 113 -7.48 10.85 -3.14
N PHE A 114 -7.95 10.53 -1.95
CA PHE A 114 -8.37 9.20 -1.52
C PHE A 114 -9.88 9.28 -1.21
N GLY A 115 -10.69 9.29 -2.26
CA GLY A 115 -12.10 9.65 -2.15
C GLY A 115 -12.29 11.09 -1.63
N PRO A 116 -12.94 11.29 -0.45
CA PRO A 116 -13.13 12.63 0.12
C PRO A 116 -11.90 13.16 0.85
N TYR A 117 -10.83 12.37 1.01
CA TYR A 117 -9.65 12.75 1.78
C TYR A 117 -8.52 13.21 0.87
N TYR A 118 -8.16 14.49 0.95
CA TYR A 118 -7.04 15.05 0.20
C TYR A 118 -5.77 15.05 1.04
N LYS A 119 -4.64 14.71 0.42
CA LYS A 119 -3.30 14.76 1.01
C LYS A 119 -2.37 15.53 0.09
N THR A 120 -1.47 16.29 0.69
CA THR A 120 -0.41 17.01 -0.03
C THR A 120 0.93 16.52 0.50
N THR A 121 1.87 16.21 -0.38
CA THR A 121 3.22 15.80 0.01
C THR A 121 3.95 16.95 0.70
N SER A 122 4.90 16.59 1.55
CA SER A 122 5.82 17.52 2.21
C SER A 122 7.06 17.82 1.37
N GLY A 123 7.27 17.03 0.32
CA GLY A 123 8.44 17.10 -0.56
C GLY A 123 8.25 16.31 -1.84
N GLY A 124 9.14 15.36 -2.12
CA GLY A 124 9.10 14.53 -3.32
C GLY A 124 7.91 13.59 -3.36
N SER A 125 8.01 12.47 -2.69
CA SER A 125 6.90 11.50 -2.53
C SER A 125 6.71 11.22 -1.06
N ASP A 126 5.46 11.15 -0.60
CA ASP A 126 5.12 10.77 0.76
C ASP A 126 4.40 9.42 0.79
N ILE A 127 4.58 8.69 1.89
CA ILE A 127 3.85 7.47 2.20
C ILE A 127 2.37 7.81 2.41
N PHE A 128 1.49 6.98 1.89
CA PHE A 128 0.09 6.97 2.31
C PHE A 128 -0.27 5.66 3.00
N VAL A 129 -1.22 5.73 3.91
CA VAL A 129 -1.97 4.59 4.44
C VAL A 129 -3.44 4.94 4.37
N THR A 130 -4.25 4.07 3.79
CA THR A 130 -5.69 4.32 3.66
C THR A 130 -6.48 3.06 3.95
N LYS A 131 -7.73 3.24 4.40
CA LYS A 131 -8.69 2.17 4.69
C LYS A 131 -9.95 2.37 3.87
N LEU A 132 -10.44 1.27 3.29
CA LEU A 132 -11.76 1.19 2.65
C LEU A 132 -12.58 0.10 3.34
N ASP A 133 -13.91 0.26 3.34
CA ASP A 133 -14.81 -0.81 3.76
C ASP A 133 -14.97 -1.90 2.69
N GLY A 134 -15.75 -2.94 3.00
CA GLY A 134 -16.00 -4.07 2.10
C GLY A 134 -16.69 -3.71 0.79
N ASP A 135 -17.35 -2.54 0.71
CA ASP A 135 -18.03 -1.99 -0.45
C ASP A 135 -17.17 -0.99 -1.24
N GLY A 136 -15.94 -0.76 -0.78
CA GLY A 136 -14.98 0.16 -1.40
C GLY A 136 -15.22 1.62 -1.07
N ASN A 137 -15.93 1.95 0.03
CA ASN A 137 -16.03 3.31 0.52
C ASN A 137 -14.80 3.67 1.33
N TRP A 138 -14.21 4.83 1.05
CA TRP A 138 -13.04 5.34 1.75
C TRP A 138 -13.43 5.73 3.18
N LEU A 139 -12.79 5.12 4.19
CA LEU A 139 -13.04 5.40 5.59
C LEU A 139 -12.09 6.45 6.15
N TRP A 140 -10.82 6.39 5.79
CA TRP A 140 -9.79 7.38 6.13
C TRP A 140 -8.56 7.26 5.22
N ALA A 141 -7.76 8.33 5.17
CA ALA A 141 -6.43 8.35 4.59
C ALA A 141 -5.47 9.11 5.49
N LYS A 142 -4.27 8.59 5.68
CA LYS A 142 -3.17 9.18 6.43
C LYS A 142 -1.96 9.30 5.52
N LYS A 143 -1.09 10.27 5.81
CA LYS A 143 0.20 10.42 5.17
C LYS A 143 1.32 10.38 6.20
N ALA A 144 2.50 9.97 5.76
CA ALA A 144 3.75 10.12 6.49
C ALA A 144 4.86 10.45 5.49
N GLY A 145 5.86 11.20 5.93
CA GLY A 145 6.99 11.56 5.08
C GLY A 145 7.56 12.94 5.42
N GLY A 146 8.51 13.37 4.60
CA GLY A 146 9.25 14.60 4.78
C GLY A 146 9.59 15.28 3.45
N ALA A 147 10.77 15.90 3.37
CA ALA A 147 11.16 16.70 2.21
C ALA A 147 11.59 15.85 1.00
N TYR A 148 11.83 14.56 1.18
CA TYR A 148 12.40 13.68 0.14
C TYR A 148 11.42 12.63 -0.35
N TYR A 149 11.92 11.44 -0.71
CA TYR A 149 11.14 10.33 -1.24
C TYR A 149 10.95 9.28 -0.14
N ASP A 150 9.71 9.10 0.31
CA ASP A 150 9.33 8.21 1.38
C ASP A 150 8.28 7.23 0.87
N TYR A 151 8.54 5.91 0.98
CA TYR A 151 7.70 4.90 0.36
C TYR A 151 7.26 3.83 1.35
N GLY A 152 5.96 3.51 1.36
CA GLY A 152 5.41 2.36 2.04
C GLY A 152 5.34 1.17 1.10
N TYR A 153 5.99 0.05 1.43
CA TYR A 153 6.00 -1.12 0.54
C TYR A 153 5.02 -2.21 0.94
N SER A 154 4.86 -2.44 2.22
CA SER A 154 4.05 -3.55 2.70
C SER A 154 3.24 -3.17 3.92
N ILE A 155 2.07 -3.76 4.03
CA ILE A 155 1.12 -3.56 5.11
C ILE A 155 0.54 -4.89 5.56
N ALA A 156 0.35 -5.06 6.87
CA ALA A 156 -0.32 -6.20 7.47
C ALA A 156 -1.30 -5.72 8.54
N THR A 157 -2.30 -6.53 8.87
CA THR A 157 -3.32 -6.22 9.88
C THR A 157 -3.31 -7.24 11.00
N ASP A 158 -3.55 -6.80 12.24
CA ASP A 158 -3.84 -7.69 13.36
C ASP A 158 -5.35 -7.95 13.53
N SER A 159 -5.71 -8.86 14.43
CA SER A 159 -7.10 -9.23 14.69
C SER A 159 -7.97 -8.11 15.27
N SER A 160 -7.36 -7.04 15.78
CA SER A 160 -8.04 -5.84 16.28
C SER A 160 -8.26 -4.78 15.21
N GLY A 161 -7.81 -5.04 13.97
CA GLY A 161 -7.88 -4.10 12.85
C GLY A 161 -6.84 -2.99 12.92
N ASN A 162 -5.78 -3.13 13.75
CA ASN A 162 -4.62 -2.25 13.63
C ASN A 162 -3.83 -2.65 12.40
N CYS A 163 -3.18 -1.70 11.75
CA CYS A 163 -2.31 -1.97 10.61
C CYS A 163 -0.84 -1.62 10.91
N TYR A 164 0.04 -2.39 10.31
CA TYR A 164 1.49 -2.29 10.44
C TYR A 164 2.06 -2.08 9.06
N VAL A 165 2.91 -1.08 8.92
CA VAL A 165 3.46 -0.65 7.61
C VAL A 165 4.97 -0.63 7.70
N THR A 166 5.64 -1.06 6.64
CA THR A 166 7.09 -0.92 6.49
C THR A 166 7.44 -0.35 5.11
N GLY A 167 8.61 0.24 5.05
CA GLY A 167 9.15 0.84 3.84
C GLY A 167 10.49 1.52 4.11
N TYR A 168 10.75 2.62 3.42
CA TYR A 168 11.90 3.47 3.71
C TYR A 168 11.53 4.95 3.72
N PHE A 169 12.36 5.75 4.37
CA PHE A 169 12.26 7.20 4.42
C PHE A 169 13.66 7.84 4.39
N LYS A 170 13.72 9.11 4.01
CA LYS A 170 14.97 9.86 3.97
C LYS A 170 14.89 11.16 4.76
N GLU A 171 15.96 11.45 5.50
CA GLU A 171 16.08 12.59 6.41
C GLU A 171 14.95 12.59 7.45
N THR A 172 14.33 13.73 7.75
CA THR A 172 13.27 13.78 8.76
C THR A 172 11.92 13.53 8.11
N ALA A 173 11.25 12.45 8.54
CA ALA A 173 9.88 12.08 8.16
C ALA A 173 8.96 12.12 9.37
N SER A 174 7.75 12.68 9.18
CA SER A 174 6.71 12.79 10.21
C SER A 174 5.63 11.71 10.00
N PHE A 175 5.34 10.99 11.06
CA PHE A 175 4.27 9.99 11.16
C PHE A 175 3.24 10.51 12.20
N GLY A 176 2.37 11.43 11.79
CA GLY A 176 1.57 12.22 12.72
C GLY A 176 2.47 13.11 13.60
N ASP A 177 2.39 12.92 14.92
CA ASP A 177 3.20 13.66 15.89
C ASP A 177 4.57 13.00 16.18
N ILE A 178 4.87 11.84 15.56
CA ILE A 178 6.11 11.10 15.76
C ILE A 178 7.05 11.40 14.60
N ASN A 179 8.26 11.86 14.91
CA ASN A 179 9.28 12.14 13.90
C ASN A 179 10.40 11.10 13.97
N LEU A 180 10.85 10.63 12.81
CA LEU A 180 12.07 9.85 12.64
C LEU A 180 13.07 10.68 11.83
N THR A 181 14.36 10.43 12.05
CA THR A 181 15.43 11.05 11.24
C THR A 181 16.41 9.97 10.82
N SER A 182 16.55 9.79 9.51
CA SER A 182 17.48 8.78 8.96
C SER A 182 18.95 9.16 9.13
N SER A 183 19.81 8.16 9.06
CA SER A 183 21.26 8.30 9.29
C SER A 183 22.02 8.54 7.98
N GLU A 184 21.88 9.70 7.34
CA GLU A 184 22.52 10.16 6.09
C GLU A 184 21.82 9.74 4.80
N SER A 185 21.25 8.54 4.70
CA SER A 185 20.58 8.04 3.48
C SER A 185 19.14 7.59 3.78
N TYR A 186 18.67 6.56 3.10
CA TYR A 186 17.35 5.98 3.36
C TYR A 186 17.44 4.94 4.47
N ASP A 187 16.57 5.06 5.46
CA ASP A 187 16.43 4.09 6.56
C ASP A 187 15.08 3.38 6.47
N ILE A 188 15.04 2.17 7.03
CA ILE A 188 13.84 1.38 7.21
C ILE A 188 12.95 2.06 8.26
N PHE A 189 11.66 2.13 8.01
CA PHE A 189 10.68 2.38 9.07
C PHE A 189 9.76 1.18 9.27
N VAL A 190 9.27 1.04 10.49
CA VAL A 190 8.15 0.17 10.86
C VAL A 190 7.18 1.01 11.68
N ALA A 191 5.93 1.05 11.29
CA ALA A 191 4.93 1.87 11.95
C ALA A 191 3.66 1.08 12.22
N LYS A 192 2.98 1.39 13.32
CA LYS A 192 1.67 0.85 13.68
C LYS A 192 0.64 1.97 13.74
N LEU A 193 -0.52 1.74 13.14
CA LEU A 193 -1.70 2.58 13.27
C LEU A 193 -2.83 1.77 13.90
N ASP A 194 -3.70 2.43 14.66
CA ASP A 194 -4.95 1.83 15.12
C ASP A 194 -5.97 1.72 13.97
N SER A 195 -7.11 1.07 14.24
CA SER A 195 -8.17 0.85 13.25
C SER A 195 -8.83 2.13 12.75
N SER A 196 -8.61 3.27 13.43
CA SER A 196 -9.07 4.63 13.07
C SER A 196 -8.01 5.43 12.32
N GLY A 197 -6.83 4.84 12.12
CA GLY A 197 -5.70 5.46 11.41
C GLY A 197 -4.87 6.41 12.28
N ASN A 198 -4.92 6.33 13.61
CA ASN A 198 -4.02 7.09 14.46
C ASN A 198 -2.68 6.37 14.57
N TRP A 199 -1.59 7.09 14.36
CA TRP A 199 -0.24 6.55 14.54
C TRP A 199 0.00 6.25 16.02
N LEU A 200 0.30 4.98 16.33
CA LEU A 200 0.54 4.52 17.70
C LEU A 200 2.03 4.55 18.06
N TRP A 201 2.85 4.06 17.14
CA TRP A 201 4.30 4.08 17.27
C TRP A 201 4.98 3.93 15.91
N THR A 202 6.21 4.42 15.82
CA THR A 202 7.12 4.19 14.71
C THR A 202 8.50 3.80 15.23
N LYS A 203 9.19 2.94 14.49
CA LYS A 203 10.56 2.52 14.74
C LYS A 203 11.35 2.64 13.45
N GLN A 204 12.64 2.91 13.62
CA GLN A 204 13.59 3.00 12.51
C GLN A 204 14.67 1.96 12.71
N ALA A 205 15.23 1.49 11.59
CA ALA A 205 16.44 0.70 11.51
C ALA A 205 17.21 1.12 10.27
N GLY A 206 18.53 1.05 10.34
CA GLY A 206 19.37 1.42 9.23
C GLY A 206 20.76 1.89 9.65
N GLY A 207 21.45 2.49 8.70
CA GLY A 207 22.80 3.02 8.88
C GLY A 207 23.07 4.17 7.91
N THR A 208 24.33 4.36 7.55
CA THR A 208 24.73 5.50 6.68
C THR A 208 24.44 5.29 5.20
N ASN A 209 23.95 4.12 4.80
CA ASN A 209 23.69 3.79 3.39
C ASN A 209 22.19 3.61 3.13
N TYR A 210 21.87 3.03 1.95
CA TYR A 210 20.49 2.73 1.57
C TYR A 210 20.01 1.47 2.28
N ASP A 211 18.94 1.61 3.06
CA ASP A 211 18.27 0.53 3.76
C ASP A 211 16.77 0.58 3.47
N GLY A 212 16.11 -0.55 3.38
CA GLY A 212 14.67 -0.57 3.02
C GLY A 212 13.94 -1.80 3.53
N GLY A 213 12.77 -1.59 4.12
CA GLY A 213 11.84 -2.65 4.52
C GLY A 213 10.90 -2.98 3.36
N TYR A 214 10.83 -4.25 2.95
CA TYR A 214 10.04 -4.65 1.79
C TYR A 214 8.80 -5.46 2.12
N SER A 215 8.81 -6.21 3.22
CA SER A 215 7.67 -7.03 3.60
C SER A 215 7.49 -7.05 5.11
N ILE A 216 6.25 -7.11 5.55
CA ILE A 216 5.87 -7.21 6.96
C ILE A 216 4.78 -8.26 7.13
N ALA A 217 4.88 -9.06 8.19
CA ALA A 217 3.87 -10.00 8.63
C ALA A 217 3.64 -9.86 10.12
N ILE A 218 2.44 -10.23 10.59
CA ILE A 218 2.02 -10.13 11.98
C ILE A 218 1.59 -11.51 12.46
N ASP A 219 2.08 -11.93 13.64
CA ASP A 219 1.61 -13.14 14.29
C ASP A 219 0.33 -12.90 15.13
N SER A 220 -0.25 -13.98 15.66
CA SER A 220 -1.46 -13.94 16.46
C SER A 220 -1.31 -13.19 17.81
N TYR A 221 -0.09 -12.91 18.24
CA TYR A 221 0.21 -12.14 19.45
C TYR A 221 0.42 -10.64 19.16
N GLY A 222 0.40 -10.24 17.88
CA GLY A 222 0.64 -8.86 17.45
C GLY A 222 2.12 -8.52 17.31
N ASN A 223 3.03 -9.51 17.27
CA ASN A 223 4.43 -9.27 16.95
C ASN A 223 4.58 -9.06 15.45
N SER A 224 5.40 -8.09 15.07
CA SER A 224 5.71 -7.78 13.68
C SER A 224 7.04 -8.38 13.24
N TYR A 225 7.03 -9.04 12.09
CA TYR A 225 8.19 -9.61 11.43
C TYR A 225 8.43 -8.84 10.14
N VAL A 226 9.62 -8.28 9.98
CA VAL A 226 9.97 -7.42 8.84
C VAL A 226 11.16 -8.00 8.12
N THR A 227 11.15 -7.95 6.80
CA THR A 227 12.30 -8.29 5.96
C THR A 227 12.54 -7.18 4.94
N GLY A 228 13.76 -7.08 4.49
CA GLY A 228 14.19 -6.07 3.52
C GLY A 228 15.69 -6.21 3.23
N TYR A 229 16.36 -5.12 2.98
CA TYR A 229 17.81 -5.10 2.80
C TYR A 229 18.45 -3.97 3.60
N PHE A 230 19.71 -4.12 3.91
CA PHE A 230 20.57 -3.04 4.38
C PHE A 230 21.93 -3.10 3.67
N ARG A 231 22.60 -1.95 3.59
CA ARG A 231 23.91 -1.84 2.97
C ARG A 231 24.94 -1.36 3.98
N GLY A 232 26.07 -2.07 4.07
CA GLY A 232 27.12 -1.78 5.05
C GLY A 232 26.73 -2.25 6.43
N THR A 233 26.72 -1.34 7.41
CA THR A 233 26.35 -1.62 8.81
C THR A 233 25.02 -0.95 9.12
N ALA A 234 24.08 -1.69 9.69
CA ALA A 234 22.78 -1.20 10.12
C ALA A 234 22.54 -1.49 11.60
N SER A 235 21.82 -0.61 12.27
CA SER A 235 21.36 -0.78 13.66
C SER A 235 19.86 -1.06 13.66
N PHE A 236 19.45 -2.03 14.46
CA PHE A 236 18.05 -2.42 14.69
C PHE A 236 17.66 -2.16 16.15
N GLY A 237 17.86 -0.95 16.61
CA GLY A 237 17.63 -0.54 17.98
C GLY A 237 18.80 -0.93 18.90
N SER A 238 18.49 -1.18 20.18
CA SER A 238 19.51 -1.45 21.23
C SER A 238 19.79 -2.95 21.46
N THR A 239 19.64 -3.77 20.43
CA THR A 239 20.00 -5.21 20.52
C THR A 239 21.42 -5.47 20.08
#